data_a587961933ee106ebf3a1ebda0740f45
#
_entry.id   a587961933ee106ebf3a1ebda0740f45
#
_cell.length_a   1.000
_cell.length_b   1.000
_cell.length_c   1.000
_cell.angle_alpha   90.00
_cell.angle_beta   90.00
_cell.angle_gamma   90.00
#
_symmetry.space_group_name_H-M   'P 1'
#
loop_
_entity.id
_entity.type
_entity.pdbx_description
1 polymer ?
#
loop_
_entity_poly.entity_id
_entity_poly.type
_entity_poly.pdbx_seq_one_letter_code
_entity_poly.pdbx_strand_id
1 'polypeptide(L)' 'MKKPICEIDNLGNKTYWRNDRLHREDGPAVEYADGEKGWWLNGKLHREDGPAVECLDGSKEWWINGKRQPRNLKRENNG' A
#
# COMPACT_ATOMS: atom_id res chain seq x y z
N MET A 1 0.14 -20.76 6.08
CA MET A 1 -0.22 -19.60 5.57
C MET A 1 -0.05 -19.49 4.13
N LYS A 2 -0.96 -18.91 3.44
CA LYS A 2 -0.91 -18.77 2.03
C LYS A 2 -0.29 -17.48 1.63
N LYS A 3 0.56 -17.50 0.64
CA LYS A 3 1.11 -16.30 0.08
C LYS A 3 0.10 -15.65 -0.82
N PRO A 4 0.12 -14.34 -0.94
CA PRO A 4 -0.76 -13.65 -1.86
C PRO A 4 -0.48 -14.07 -3.30
N ILE A 5 -1.50 -14.02 -4.11
CA ILE A 5 -1.38 -14.31 -5.53
C ILE A 5 -1.11 -13.01 -6.27
N CYS A 6 -0.08 -12.98 -7.08
CA CYS A 6 0.25 -11.80 -7.85
C CYS A 6 -0.36 -11.90 -9.24
N GLU A 7 -1.06 -10.87 -9.65
CA GLU A 7 -1.61 -10.78 -10.99
C GLU A 7 -0.99 -9.60 -11.70
N ILE A 8 -0.65 -9.78 -12.96
CA ILE A 8 -0.06 -8.74 -13.77
C ILE A 8 -0.96 -8.54 -14.98
N ASP A 9 -1.44 -7.32 -15.18
CA ASP A 9 -2.34 -7.06 -16.31
C ASP A 9 -1.56 -6.68 -17.56
N ASN A 10 -2.27 -6.35 -18.63
CA ASN A 10 -1.66 -6.05 -19.91
C ASN A 10 -0.81 -4.80 -19.89
N LEU A 11 -1.00 -3.92 -18.95
CA LEU A 11 -0.25 -2.68 -18.84
C LEU A 11 0.95 -2.80 -17.94
N GLY A 12 1.13 -3.97 -17.31
CA GLY A 12 2.25 -4.16 -16.39
C GLY A 12 1.94 -3.80 -14.95
N ASN A 13 0.67 -3.53 -14.64
CA ASN A 13 0.29 -3.26 -13.25
C ASN A 13 0.24 -4.58 -12.49
N LYS A 14 0.80 -4.60 -11.30
CA LYS A 14 0.83 -5.80 -10.47
C LYS A 14 -0.07 -5.61 -9.27
N THR A 15 -0.86 -6.62 -8.98
CA THR A 15 -1.72 -6.61 -7.79
C THR A 15 -1.54 -7.92 -7.06
N TYR A 16 -1.57 -7.85 -5.74
CA TYR A 16 -1.40 -9.03 -4.89
C TYR A 16 -2.70 -9.24 -4.11
N TRP A 17 -3.18 -10.45 -4.13
CA TRP A 17 -4.50 -10.79 -3.60
C TRP A 17 -4.43 -11.96 -2.65
N ARG A 18 -5.18 -11.90 -1.58
CA ARG A 18 -5.37 -13.02 -0.68
C ARG A 18 -6.81 -12.98 -0.19
N ASN A 19 -7.52 -14.10 -0.30
CA ASN A 19 -8.91 -14.19 0.11
C ASN A 19 -9.76 -13.10 -0.55
N ASP A 20 -9.54 -12.88 -1.85
CA ASP A 20 -10.28 -11.91 -2.65
C ASP A 20 -10.08 -10.47 -2.19
N ARG A 21 -9.02 -10.19 -1.47
CA ARG A 21 -8.70 -8.83 -1.02
C ARG A 21 -7.28 -8.48 -1.39
N LEU A 22 -7.05 -7.23 -1.71
CA LEU A 22 -5.70 -6.76 -1.92
C LEU A 22 -4.92 -6.96 -0.63
N HIS A 23 -3.77 -7.60 -0.72
CA HIS A 23 -3.02 -7.94 0.48
C HIS A 23 -1.58 -8.29 0.15
N ARG A 24 -0.66 -7.65 0.82
CA ARG A 24 0.74 -8.05 0.76
C ARG A 24 1.44 -7.53 2.00
N GLU A 25 2.21 -8.40 2.65
CA GLU A 25 2.86 -8.02 3.92
C GLU A 25 4.28 -7.52 3.74
N ASP A 26 4.95 -7.95 2.69
CA ASP A 26 6.37 -7.62 2.53
C ASP A 26 6.62 -6.62 1.41
N GLY A 27 5.64 -5.84 1.05
CA GLY A 27 5.80 -4.84 0.01
C GLY A 27 4.47 -4.26 -0.40
N PRO A 28 4.44 -3.45 -1.44
CA PRO A 28 3.17 -2.88 -1.88
C PRO A 28 2.30 -3.95 -2.51
N ALA A 29 1.01 -3.92 -2.21
CA ALA A 29 0.05 -4.85 -2.80
C ALA A 29 -0.37 -4.43 -4.20
N VAL A 30 -0.16 -3.16 -4.53
CA VAL A 30 -0.43 -2.66 -5.87
C VAL A 30 0.81 -1.92 -6.35
N GLU A 31 1.30 -2.29 -7.53
CA GLU A 31 2.42 -1.60 -8.16
C GLU A 31 1.99 -1.27 -9.56
N TYR A 32 1.76 -0.02 -9.84
CA TYR A 32 1.35 0.40 -11.17
C TYR A 32 2.55 0.46 -12.10
N ALA A 33 2.30 0.25 -13.37
CA ALA A 33 3.37 0.27 -14.38
C ALA A 33 4.11 1.59 -14.40
N ASP A 34 3.47 2.68 -13.99
CA ASP A 34 4.09 4.01 -13.97
C ASP A 34 4.91 4.26 -12.72
N GLY A 35 4.96 3.31 -11.79
CA GLY A 35 5.75 3.44 -10.58
C GLY A 35 4.98 3.78 -9.32
N GLU A 36 3.69 4.05 -9.44
CA GLU A 36 2.90 4.32 -8.23
C GLU A 36 2.70 3.03 -7.44
N LYS A 37 2.64 3.13 -6.13
CA LYS A 37 2.53 1.97 -5.26
C LYS A 37 1.52 2.19 -4.16
N GLY A 38 0.88 1.12 -3.75
CA GLY A 38 -0.05 1.16 -2.62
C GLY A 38 0.15 -0.06 -1.74
N TRP A 39 0.21 0.15 -0.45
CA TRP A 39 0.33 -0.92 0.54
C TRP A 39 -1.04 -1.24 1.11
N TRP A 40 -1.46 -2.47 0.97
CA TRP A 40 -2.78 -2.92 1.39
C TRP A 40 -2.67 -4.17 2.24
N LEU A 41 -3.43 -4.23 3.30
CA LEU A 41 -3.57 -5.43 4.12
C LEU A 41 -5.06 -5.72 4.27
N ASN A 42 -5.47 -6.90 3.88
CA ASN A 42 -6.86 -7.34 3.98
C ASN A 42 -7.84 -6.34 3.36
N GLY A 43 -7.45 -5.80 2.22
CA GLY A 43 -8.32 -4.87 1.48
C GLY A 43 -8.32 -3.46 1.98
N LYS A 44 -7.44 -3.12 2.92
CA LYS A 44 -7.38 -1.76 3.45
C LYS A 44 -5.99 -1.19 3.27
N LEU A 45 -5.90 0.07 2.91
CA LEU A 45 -4.62 0.74 2.85
C LEU A 45 -4.01 0.75 4.25
N HIS A 46 -2.77 0.30 4.35
CA HIS A 46 -2.13 0.20 5.65
C HIS A 46 -0.63 0.05 5.51
N ARG A 47 0.11 0.88 6.19
CA ARG A 47 1.55 0.69 6.30
C ARG A 47 2.04 1.42 7.55
N GLU A 48 2.80 0.72 8.37
CA GLU A 48 3.24 1.29 9.65
C GLU A 48 4.62 1.93 9.56
N ASP A 49 5.45 1.47 8.66
CA ASP A 49 6.83 1.95 8.62
C ASP A 49 7.09 2.89 7.44
N GLY A 50 6.05 3.49 6.91
CA GLY A 50 6.22 4.42 5.81
C GLY A 50 4.87 4.80 5.22
N PRO A 51 4.88 5.50 4.09
CA PRO A 51 3.61 5.87 3.44
C PRO A 51 2.95 4.66 2.84
N ALA A 52 1.63 4.59 2.93
CA ALA A 52 0.87 3.50 2.33
C ALA A 52 0.56 3.75 0.86
N VAL A 53 0.70 4.98 0.40
CA VAL A 53 0.55 5.33 -1.02
C VAL A 53 1.74 6.17 -1.43
N GLU A 54 2.36 5.80 -2.54
CA GLU A 54 3.45 6.59 -3.13
C GLU A 54 3.05 6.92 -4.55
N CYS A 55 2.88 8.17 -4.84
CA CYS A 55 2.41 8.64 -6.14
C CYS A 55 3.56 9.00 -7.06
N LEU A 56 3.27 9.01 -8.34
CA LEU A 56 4.25 9.27 -9.35
C LEU A 56 4.90 10.63 -9.21
N ASP A 57 4.16 11.62 -8.78
CA ASP A 57 4.66 12.97 -8.62
C ASP A 57 5.44 13.18 -7.33
N GLY A 58 5.67 12.11 -6.57
CA GLY A 58 6.39 12.20 -5.30
C GLY A 58 5.51 12.40 -4.08
N SER A 59 4.21 12.61 -4.27
CA SER A 59 3.33 12.75 -3.12
C SER A 59 3.19 11.42 -2.41
N LYS A 60 2.95 11.48 -1.10
CA LYS A 60 2.84 10.29 -0.28
C LYS A 60 1.66 10.44 0.67
N GLU A 61 1.05 9.30 0.99
CA GLU A 61 -0.06 9.30 1.94
C GLU A 61 0.16 8.20 2.95
N TRP A 62 -0.10 8.50 4.20
CA TRP A 62 0.02 7.55 5.29
C TRP A 62 -1.35 7.06 5.69
N TRP A 63 -1.52 5.75 5.77
CA TRP A 63 -2.80 5.12 6.08
C TRP A 63 -2.61 3.99 7.08
N ILE A 64 -3.50 3.90 8.04
CA ILE A 64 -3.51 2.82 9.03
C ILE A 64 -4.91 2.24 9.05
N ASN A 65 -5.03 0.96 8.74
CA ASN A 65 -6.31 0.24 8.74
C ASN A 65 -7.39 0.96 7.94
N GLY A 66 -7.00 1.49 6.78
CA GLY A 66 -7.96 2.15 5.90
C GLY A 66 -8.28 3.57 6.29
N LYS A 67 -7.59 4.13 7.28
CA LYS A 67 -7.83 5.51 7.69
C LYS A 67 -6.63 6.35 7.36
N ARG A 68 -6.85 7.45 6.68
CA ARG A 68 -5.76 8.32 6.29
C ARG A 68 -5.22 9.06 7.51
N GLN A 69 -3.89 9.13 7.60
CA GLN A 69 -3.21 9.74 8.72
C GLN A 69 -2.53 11.02 8.27
N PRO A 70 -2.31 11.95 9.19
CA PRO A 70 -1.51 13.12 8.87
C PRO A 70 -0.10 12.67 8.61
N ARG A 71 0.61 13.42 7.73
CA ARG A 71 1.91 13.06 7.44
C ARG A 71 2.74 13.09 8.69
N ASN A 72 3.67 12.29 8.84
CA ASN A 72 4.52 12.23 9.97
C ASN A 72 3.84 11.86 11.23
N LEU A 73 3.00 10.86 11.17
CA LEU A 73 2.28 10.40 12.27
C LEU A 73 3.08 10.15 13.49
N LYS A 74 4.26 9.72 13.37
CA LYS A 74 5.04 9.43 14.42
C LYS A 74 5.56 10.49 15.19
N ARG A 75 5.62 11.49 14.86
CA ARG A 75 6.17 12.51 15.54
C ARG A 75 5.42 13.18 16.29
N GLU A 76 4.74 13.11 16.62
CA GLU A 76 4.04 13.65 17.25
C GLU A 76 4.07 13.95 18.22
N ASN A 77 4.27 14.06 18.51
CA ASN A 77 4.34 14.42 19.33
C ASN A 77 4.51 15.21 19.78
N ASN A 78 4.65 15.62 19.60
CA ASN A 78 4.90 16.38 19.94
C ASN A 78 4.50 17.00 19.95
N GLY A 79 4.27 16.96 19.83
CA GLY A 79 4.02 17.59 19.81
C GLY A 79 3.93 17.89 19.86
#